data_a3c0430b606eeac9611ee3d5239f54b2
#
_entry.id   a3c0430b606eeac9611ee3d5239f54b2
#
_cell.length_a   1.000
_cell.length_b   1.000
_cell.length_c   1.000
_cell.angle_alpha   90.00
_cell.angle_beta   90.00
_cell.angle_gamma   90.00
#
_symmetry.space_group_name_H-M   'P 1'
#
loop_
_entity.id
_entity.type
_entity.pdbx_description
1 polymer ?
#
loop_
_entity_poly.entity_id
_entity_poly.type
_entity_poly.pdbx_seq_one_letter_code
_entity_poly.pdbx_strand_id
1 'polypeptide(L)'
;MSAISSQDIISILKEEIENYDFEAKDREIGHVIWVGDGIATVYGIDQAMYGEIVVFENGVKGMVQDVRRNEIGVILFGRDTGIKEGTQVTRTKKKAGIPVGDKFVGRIITALGAPIDGEGDIEEDDYRPIENEAPGIVDRKSVSVPMETGILSIDSMFPIGRGQRELIIGDRQTGKTSIATDAMINQKGKDVICIYVAIGQKASTIAKIVSTLKKHGAMDYSIIVAATASDPAPLQYIAPYAGTAMAEYFMYQGKDVLIVYDDLSKHAVAYRALSLLLERSPGREAYPGDVFYLHSRLLERSSRLSDKLGGGSITALPIIETQAGDVSAYIPTNVISITDGQIFLESNLFFSGMRPAVNVGLSVSRVGGAAQTKAMKKAAGSIRIDLAQYREMEVFTQFSSDLDDDTKEQLQYGKGLMELLKQPLCQPLDMAEQVITLWTATHKIFLNVEVKKIKETQKGMLEYFKNAHPEIIAELNEAKALSDELGEKILAAAREYVK
;
A
#
# COMPACT_ATOMS: atom_id res chain seq x y z
N MET A 1 -12.60 46.77 60.53
CA MET A 1 -12.29 46.40 59.11
C MET A 1 -12.12 47.70 58.37
N SER A 2 -10.86 48.10 58.08
CA SER A 2 -10.59 49.31 57.33
C SER A 2 -10.88 49.04 55.86
N ALA A 3 -11.74 49.81 55.25
CA ALA A 3 -12.02 49.75 53.82
C ALA A 3 -10.74 50.06 53.05
N ILE A 4 -10.30 49.12 52.24
CA ILE A 4 -9.15 49.33 51.28
C ILE A 4 -9.55 50.49 50.39
N SER A 5 -8.75 51.55 50.35
CA SER A 5 -9.01 52.71 49.55
C SER A 5 -8.80 52.39 48.06
N SER A 6 -9.55 53.04 47.16
CA SER A 6 -9.36 52.92 45.72
C SER A 6 -7.95 53.22 45.26
N GLN A 7 -7.22 54.04 46.02
CA GLN A 7 -5.81 54.35 45.78
C GLN A 7 -4.89 53.16 46.17
N ASP A 8 -5.21 52.41 47.22
CA ASP A 8 -4.43 51.22 47.58
C ASP A 8 -4.58 50.09 46.54
N ILE A 9 -5.79 49.95 45.97
CA ILE A 9 -6.06 48.99 44.87
C ILE A 9 -5.27 49.38 43.64
N ILE A 10 -5.21 50.65 43.29
CA ILE A 10 -4.43 51.13 42.12
C ILE A 10 -2.94 50.95 42.34
N SER A 11 -2.42 51.21 43.59
CA SER A 11 -1.00 51.00 43.88
C SER A 11 -0.61 49.51 43.83
N ILE A 12 -1.46 48.59 44.35
CA ILE A 12 -1.23 47.13 44.26
C ILE A 12 -1.26 46.66 42.81
N LEU A 13 -2.22 47.12 41.99
CA LEU A 13 -2.27 46.79 40.59
C LEU A 13 -1.08 47.33 39.77
N LYS A 14 -0.57 48.55 40.14
CA LYS A 14 0.66 49.08 39.52
C LYS A 14 1.88 48.27 39.91
N GLU A 15 2.01 47.88 41.16
CA GLU A 15 3.13 47.12 41.68
C GLU A 15 3.12 45.66 41.10
N GLU A 16 1.91 45.04 40.90
CA GLU A 16 1.77 43.78 40.19
C GLU A 16 2.09 43.91 38.69
N ILE A 17 1.73 45.02 38.05
CA ILE A 17 2.05 45.27 36.62
C ILE A 17 3.54 45.59 36.44
N GLU A 18 4.16 46.33 37.34
CA GLU A 18 5.61 46.62 37.29
C GLU A 18 6.47 45.43 37.66
N ASN A 19 6.00 44.52 38.51
CA ASN A 19 6.67 43.24 38.85
C ASN A 19 6.26 42.09 37.95
N TYR A 20 5.38 42.32 36.96
CA TYR A 20 5.07 41.34 35.93
C TYR A 20 6.28 41.23 35.02
N ASP A 21 7.21 40.37 35.43
CA ASP A 21 8.37 40.00 34.65
C ASP A 21 7.87 39.28 33.39
N PHE A 22 7.73 40.05 32.31
CA PHE A 22 7.43 39.54 30.99
C PHE A 22 8.72 38.87 30.47
N GLU A 23 9.20 37.85 31.17
CA GLU A 23 9.93 36.81 30.49
C GLU A 23 8.97 36.25 29.44
N ALA A 24 9.10 36.77 28.25
CA ALA A 24 8.58 36.14 27.07
C ALA A 24 9.16 34.71 27.00
N LYS A 25 8.60 33.81 27.81
CA LYS A 25 8.81 32.38 27.62
C LYS A 25 8.35 32.15 26.21
N ASP A 26 9.25 31.81 25.36
CA ASP A 26 9.15 31.53 23.92
C ASP A 26 8.18 30.36 23.64
N ARG A 27 7.30 30.07 24.58
CA ARG A 27 6.26 29.05 24.57
C ARG A 27 4.89 29.72 24.54
N GLU A 28 4.34 29.75 23.37
CA GLU A 28 2.96 30.14 23.16
C GLU A 28 2.04 29.10 23.80
N ILE A 29 1.19 29.52 24.70
CA ILE A 29 0.28 28.70 25.49
C ILE A 29 -1.14 29.02 25.06
N GLY A 30 -1.91 28.00 24.69
CA GLY A 30 -3.34 28.13 24.38
C GLY A 30 -4.20 27.34 25.36
N HIS A 31 -5.50 27.49 25.19
CA HIS A 31 -6.49 26.79 26.00
C HIS A 31 -7.54 26.12 25.11
N VAL A 32 -7.99 24.96 25.52
CA VAL A 32 -9.06 24.23 24.83
C VAL A 32 -10.38 24.96 25.01
N ILE A 33 -11.07 25.25 23.90
CA ILE A 33 -12.42 25.80 23.89
C ILE A 33 -13.44 24.66 23.80
N TRP A 34 -13.13 23.64 22.99
CA TRP A 34 -14.00 22.50 22.76
C TRP A 34 -13.15 21.24 22.53
N VAL A 35 -13.65 20.08 22.96
CA VAL A 35 -13.04 18.78 22.71
C VAL A 35 -14.11 17.71 22.56
N GLY A 36 -13.92 16.81 21.60
CA GLY A 36 -14.80 15.66 21.37
C GLY A 36 -14.36 14.87 20.15
N ASP A 37 -14.65 13.59 20.14
CA ASP A 37 -14.43 12.68 19.00
C ASP A 37 -13.00 12.70 18.41
N GLY A 38 -11.99 12.93 19.24
CA GLY A 38 -10.59 12.95 18.84
C GLY A 38 -10.12 14.29 18.24
N ILE A 39 -10.91 15.36 18.41
CA ILE A 39 -10.56 16.73 17.97
C ILE A 39 -10.66 17.68 19.15
N ALA A 40 -9.80 18.68 19.17
CA ALA A 40 -9.88 19.83 20.09
C ALA A 40 -9.79 21.15 19.30
N THR A 41 -10.61 22.11 19.70
CA THR A 41 -10.48 23.51 19.27
C THR A 41 -9.74 24.28 20.34
N VAL A 42 -8.66 24.95 19.98
CA VAL A 42 -7.73 25.65 20.87
C VAL A 42 -7.66 27.12 20.50
N TYR A 43 -7.64 27.98 21.51
CA TYR A 43 -7.45 29.42 21.40
C TYR A 43 -6.11 29.83 22.00
N GLY A 44 -5.46 30.89 21.49
CA GLY A 44 -4.26 31.49 22.09
C GLY A 44 -2.91 30.97 21.58
N ILE A 45 -2.91 30.10 20.55
CA ILE A 45 -1.71 29.66 19.83
C ILE A 45 -1.72 30.13 18.38
N ASP A 46 -1.89 31.43 18.18
CA ASP A 46 -2.20 32.04 16.88
C ASP A 46 -1.09 31.86 15.83
N GLN A 47 0.13 31.57 16.25
CA GLN A 47 1.25 31.30 15.34
C GLN A 47 1.50 29.82 15.08
N ALA A 48 0.58 28.94 15.51
CA ALA A 48 0.69 27.51 15.24
C ALA A 48 0.60 27.25 13.73
N MET A 49 1.45 26.37 13.23
CA MET A 49 1.52 26.02 11.82
C MET A 49 0.76 24.72 11.55
N TYR A 50 0.18 24.60 10.37
CA TYR A 50 -0.37 23.31 9.90
C TYR A 50 0.66 22.18 10.02
N GLY A 51 0.22 21.05 10.56
CA GLY A 51 1.09 19.89 10.79
C GLY A 51 2.01 20.00 12.02
N GLU A 52 1.92 21.08 12.81
CA GLU A 52 2.69 21.24 14.04
C GLU A 52 2.14 20.35 15.16
N ILE A 53 3.02 19.74 15.95
CA ILE A 53 2.65 19.01 17.16
C ILE A 53 2.43 20.00 18.30
N VAL A 54 1.33 19.81 19.00
CA VAL A 54 1.01 20.46 20.28
C VAL A 54 0.86 19.42 21.37
N VAL A 55 1.12 19.83 22.61
CA VAL A 55 1.05 18.94 23.78
C VAL A 55 0.04 19.52 24.77
N PHE A 56 -0.92 18.71 25.15
CA PHE A 56 -1.91 19.04 26.17
C PHE A 56 -1.35 18.82 27.57
N GLU A 57 -1.87 19.51 28.56
CA GLU A 57 -1.44 19.44 29.98
C GLU A 57 -1.38 18.01 30.52
N ASN A 58 -2.27 17.13 30.08
CA ASN A 58 -2.28 15.70 30.44
C ASN A 58 -1.25 14.84 29.68
N GLY A 59 -0.38 15.44 28.84
CA GLY A 59 0.65 14.76 28.05
C GLY A 59 0.15 14.19 26.71
N VAL A 60 -1.13 14.28 26.39
CA VAL A 60 -1.65 13.89 25.09
C VAL A 60 -1.06 14.81 24.03
N LYS A 61 -0.60 14.23 22.92
CA LYS A 61 -0.12 14.97 21.74
C LYS A 61 -1.25 15.13 20.73
N GLY A 62 -1.23 16.23 20.01
CA GLY A 62 -2.10 16.46 18.88
C GLY A 62 -1.37 17.13 17.74
N MET A 63 -1.97 17.16 16.57
CA MET A 63 -1.45 17.84 15.39
C MET A 63 -2.41 18.91 14.93
N VAL A 64 -1.90 20.08 14.63
CA VAL A 64 -2.64 21.19 14.06
C VAL A 64 -3.11 20.82 12.66
N GLN A 65 -4.43 20.81 12.43
CA GLN A 65 -5.04 20.40 11.17
C GLN A 65 -5.88 21.50 10.53
N ASP A 66 -6.28 22.50 11.30
CA ASP A 66 -7.04 23.65 10.82
C ASP A 66 -6.55 24.93 11.50
N VAL A 67 -6.32 25.97 10.73
CA VAL A 67 -5.84 27.26 11.24
C VAL A 67 -6.84 28.35 10.81
N ARG A 68 -7.57 28.87 11.79
CA ARG A 68 -8.53 29.96 11.61
C ARG A 68 -8.00 31.23 12.30
N ARG A 69 -8.70 32.34 12.14
CA ARG A 69 -8.26 33.65 12.64
C ARG A 69 -7.98 33.66 14.16
N ASN A 70 -8.82 33.01 14.96
CA ASN A 70 -8.73 33.01 16.42
C ASN A 70 -8.82 31.61 17.01
N GLU A 71 -8.90 30.57 16.18
CA GLU A 71 -9.11 29.19 16.60
C GLU A 71 -8.24 28.25 15.81
N ILE A 72 -7.70 27.28 16.49
CA ILE A 72 -6.86 26.23 15.90
C ILE A 72 -7.54 24.88 16.13
N GLY A 73 -7.85 24.17 15.03
CA GLY A 73 -8.35 22.81 15.07
C GLY A 73 -7.19 21.81 15.19
N VAL A 74 -7.22 21.00 16.23
CA VAL A 74 -6.18 20.02 16.55
C VAL A 74 -6.77 18.63 16.54
N ILE A 75 -6.17 17.68 15.80
CA ILE A 75 -6.51 16.26 15.88
C ILE A 75 -5.66 15.62 16.99
N LEU A 76 -6.30 14.78 17.83
CA LEU A 76 -5.66 14.17 18.99
C LEU A 76 -5.04 12.82 18.65
N PHE A 77 -3.83 12.58 19.07
CA PHE A 77 -3.12 11.30 18.91
C PHE A 77 -3.33 10.35 20.12
N GLY A 78 -4.42 10.52 20.83
CA GLY A 78 -4.78 9.71 21.98
C GLY A 78 -6.26 9.87 22.30
N ARG A 79 -6.68 9.29 23.42
CA ARG A 79 -8.03 9.48 23.92
C ARG A 79 -8.19 10.90 24.47
N ASP A 80 -9.32 11.48 24.24
CA ASP A 80 -9.73 12.80 24.75
C ASP A 80 -10.06 12.80 26.26
N THR A 81 -10.05 11.62 26.89
CA THR A 81 -10.29 11.46 28.33
C THR A 81 -9.28 12.28 29.15
N GLY A 82 -9.81 13.20 29.97
CA GLY A 82 -9.01 14.11 30.80
C GLY A 82 -8.68 15.45 30.15
N ILE A 83 -9.02 15.65 28.86
CA ILE A 83 -9.02 16.96 28.24
C ILE A 83 -10.40 17.59 28.37
N LYS A 84 -10.47 18.84 28.79
CA LYS A 84 -11.72 19.61 28.98
C LYS A 84 -11.50 21.05 28.59
N GLU A 85 -12.58 21.80 28.53
CA GLU A 85 -12.54 23.24 28.31
C GLU A 85 -11.61 23.89 29.34
N GLY A 86 -10.75 24.80 28.91
CA GLY A 86 -9.73 25.45 29.72
C GLY A 86 -8.41 24.66 29.88
N THR A 87 -8.35 23.39 29.44
CA THR A 87 -7.09 22.63 29.48
C THR A 87 -6.00 23.34 28.69
N GLN A 88 -4.81 23.46 29.29
CA GLN A 88 -3.66 24.14 28.70
C GLN A 88 -3.07 23.32 27.55
N VAL A 89 -2.68 24.01 26.47
CA VAL A 89 -2.03 23.43 25.29
C VAL A 89 -0.76 24.22 24.97
N THR A 90 0.34 23.51 24.76
CA THR A 90 1.65 24.11 24.48
C THR A 90 2.12 23.72 23.10
N ARG A 91 2.61 24.68 22.33
CA ARG A 91 3.26 24.46 21.04
C ARG A 91 4.62 23.78 21.21
N THR A 92 4.97 22.92 20.25
CA THR A 92 6.31 22.31 20.19
C THR A 92 7.20 22.94 19.11
N LYS A 93 6.63 23.71 18.18
CA LYS A 93 7.30 24.23 16.98
C LYS A 93 7.91 23.12 16.10
N LYS A 94 7.51 21.84 16.30
CA LYS A 94 7.97 20.69 15.54
C LYS A 94 6.83 20.14 14.69
N LYS A 95 7.13 19.79 13.46
CA LYS A 95 6.18 19.07 12.57
C LYS A 95 5.93 17.66 13.10
N ALA A 96 4.72 17.15 12.88
CA ALA A 96 4.38 15.76 13.16
C ALA A 96 5.29 14.82 12.37
N GLY A 97 5.83 13.82 13.03
CA GLY A 97 6.76 12.87 12.44
C GLY A 97 6.72 11.52 13.14
N ILE A 98 7.51 10.60 12.66
CA ILE A 98 7.64 9.24 13.15
C ILE A 98 9.13 8.91 13.38
N PRO A 99 9.49 8.18 14.45
CA PRO A 99 10.83 7.64 14.59
C PRO A 99 11.09 6.60 13.48
N VAL A 100 12.28 6.60 12.93
CA VAL A 100 12.71 5.70 11.86
C VAL A 100 14.06 5.08 12.18
N GLY A 101 14.37 3.93 11.59
CA GLY A 101 15.64 3.25 11.79
C GLY A 101 15.61 1.81 11.29
N ASP A 102 16.78 1.22 11.12
CA ASP A 102 16.90 -0.17 10.67
C ASP A 102 16.32 -1.17 11.69
N LYS A 103 16.30 -0.83 12.99
CA LYS A 103 15.74 -1.67 14.06
C LYS A 103 14.23 -1.80 14.05
N PHE A 104 13.53 -1.03 13.21
CA PHE A 104 12.09 -1.16 12.98
C PHE A 104 11.74 -2.35 12.07
N VAL A 105 12.69 -2.88 11.32
CA VAL A 105 12.48 -4.06 10.48
C VAL A 105 12.21 -5.27 11.37
N GLY A 106 11.18 -6.03 11.05
CA GLY A 106 10.69 -7.16 11.85
C GLY A 106 9.60 -6.79 12.87
N ARG A 107 9.36 -5.50 13.11
CA ARG A 107 8.54 -5.01 14.21
C ARG A 107 7.11 -4.62 13.78
N ILE A 108 6.21 -4.61 14.75
CA ILE A 108 4.82 -4.14 14.61
C ILE A 108 4.66 -2.90 15.47
N ILE A 109 4.27 -1.80 14.84
CA ILE A 109 4.21 -0.48 15.46
C ILE A 109 2.86 0.20 15.23
N THR A 110 2.56 1.18 16.06
CA THR A 110 1.44 2.10 15.86
C THR A 110 1.76 3.14 14.78
N ALA A 111 0.77 3.92 14.38
CA ALA A 111 0.95 5.08 13.50
C ALA A 111 1.90 6.17 14.07
N LEU A 112 2.23 6.12 15.34
CA LEU A 112 3.17 7.02 16.02
C LEU A 112 4.57 6.40 16.22
N GLY A 113 4.80 5.18 15.71
CA GLY A 113 6.07 4.47 15.83
C GLY A 113 6.27 3.70 17.14
N ALA A 114 5.28 3.67 18.05
CA ALA A 114 5.39 2.90 19.28
C ALA A 114 5.22 1.39 19.00
N PRO A 115 6.06 0.51 19.55
CA PRO A 115 5.95 -0.93 19.36
C PRO A 115 4.71 -1.50 20.07
N ILE A 116 4.05 -2.47 19.40
CA ILE A 116 2.87 -3.18 19.92
C ILE A 116 3.00 -4.70 19.83
N ASP A 117 4.18 -5.20 19.51
CA ASP A 117 4.50 -6.63 19.37
C ASP A 117 4.93 -7.30 20.69
N GLY A 118 5.17 -6.50 21.74
CA GLY A 118 5.65 -7.01 23.04
C GLY A 118 7.16 -7.32 23.08
N GLU A 119 7.91 -6.94 22.04
CA GLU A 119 9.35 -7.21 21.93
C GLU A 119 10.22 -6.06 22.51
N GLY A 120 9.63 -5.15 23.30
CA GLY A 120 10.31 -4.03 23.94
C GLY A 120 10.47 -2.79 23.05
N ASP A 121 11.07 -1.74 23.60
CA ASP A 121 11.27 -0.47 22.90
C ASP A 121 12.21 -0.62 21.70
N ILE A 122 12.04 0.24 20.72
CA ILE A 122 12.84 0.29 19.50
C ILE A 122 13.74 1.53 19.59
N GLU A 123 15.04 1.34 19.43
CA GLU A 123 15.98 2.44 19.31
C GLU A 123 15.86 3.07 17.93
N GLU A 124 15.59 4.36 17.89
CA GLU A 124 15.46 5.13 16.67
C GLU A 124 16.82 5.63 16.18
N ASP A 125 17.02 5.64 14.86
CA ASP A 125 18.21 6.23 14.24
C ASP A 125 17.97 7.69 13.88
N ASP A 126 16.72 8.05 13.51
CA ASP A 126 16.33 9.39 13.08
C ASP A 126 14.81 9.61 13.30
N TYR A 127 14.35 10.85 13.09
CA TYR A 127 12.96 11.24 13.15
C TYR A 127 12.54 11.96 11.86
N ARG A 128 11.57 11.39 11.13
CA ARG A 128 11.11 11.95 9.86
C ARG A 128 9.71 12.56 9.97
N PRO A 129 9.48 13.75 9.38
CA PRO A 129 8.13 14.28 9.23
C PRO A 129 7.22 13.30 8.48
N ILE A 130 5.98 13.14 8.94
CA ILE A 130 5.02 12.27 8.24
C ILE A 130 4.53 12.89 6.93
N GLU A 131 4.49 14.21 6.82
CA GLU A 131 4.20 14.93 5.60
C GLU A 131 5.48 15.53 5.01
N ASN A 132 5.88 15.02 3.85
CA ASN A 132 7.02 15.50 3.08
C ASN A 132 6.58 15.75 1.64
N GLU A 133 7.30 16.65 0.98
CA GLU A 133 7.15 16.83 -0.47
C GLU A 133 7.62 15.59 -1.23
N ALA A 134 6.92 15.26 -2.29
CA ALA A 134 7.32 14.19 -3.20
C ALA A 134 8.62 14.59 -3.94
N PRO A 135 9.47 13.62 -4.31
CA PRO A 135 10.65 13.88 -5.13
C PRO A 135 10.29 14.64 -6.42
N GLY A 136 11.09 15.65 -6.76
CA GLY A 136 10.90 16.45 -7.96
C GLY A 136 11.07 15.66 -9.28
N ILE A 137 10.68 16.25 -10.41
CA ILE A 137 10.76 15.58 -11.72
C ILE A 137 12.21 15.18 -12.07
N VAL A 138 13.16 16.05 -11.78
CA VAL A 138 14.59 15.81 -12.06
C VAL A 138 15.25 14.80 -11.11
N ASP A 139 14.61 14.53 -9.97
CA ASP A 139 15.07 13.61 -8.94
C ASP A 139 14.61 12.17 -9.21
N ARG A 140 13.75 11.98 -10.19
CA ARG A 140 13.16 10.67 -10.53
C ARG A 140 13.89 10.02 -11.71
N LYS A 141 13.91 8.69 -11.70
CA LYS A 141 14.35 7.84 -12.79
C LYS A 141 13.16 7.04 -13.32
N SER A 142 13.16 6.76 -14.61
CA SER A 142 12.11 5.92 -15.22
C SER A 142 12.07 4.53 -14.59
N VAL A 143 10.85 4.02 -14.41
CA VAL A 143 10.58 2.67 -13.89
C VAL A 143 10.92 1.64 -14.98
N SER A 144 11.89 0.78 -14.70
CA SER A 144 12.38 -0.23 -15.68
C SER A 144 12.87 -1.53 -15.03
N VAL A 145 12.82 -1.63 -13.68
CA VAL A 145 13.22 -2.83 -12.95
C VAL A 145 11.97 -3.51 -12.42
N PRO A 146 11.78 -4.83 -12.65
CA PRO A 146 10.61 -5.54 -12.16
C PRO A 146 10.52 -5.51 -10.63
N MET A 147 9.30 -5.33 -10.12
CA MET A 147 8.89 -5.70 -8.78
C MET A 147 8.09 -7.00 -8.92
N GLU A 148 8.76 -8.12 -8.86
CA GLU A 148 8.15 -9.43 -9.05
C GLU A 148 7.20 -9.74 -7.90
N THR A 149 5.92 -9.95 -8.22
CA THR A 149 4.91 -10.32 -7.21
C THR A 149 4.89 -11.81 -6.93
N GLY A 150 5.44 -12.62 -7.82
CA GLY A 150 5.35 -14.08 -7.78
C GLY A 150 3.97 -14.61 -8.17
N ILE A 151 3.08 -13.74 -8.63
CA ILE A 151 1.72 -14.08 -9.07
C ILE A 151 1.69 -14.12 -10.58
N LEU A 152 1.52 -15.30 -11.14
CA LEU A 152 1.64 -15.57 -12.58
C LEU A 152 0.77 -14.63 -13.43
N SER A 153 -0.48 -14.41 -13.04
CA SER A 153 -1.42 -13.55 -13.77
C SER A 153 -1.03 -12.07 -13.75
N ILE A 154 -0.34 -11.61 -12.70
CA ILE A 154 0.07 -10.22 -12.54
C ILE A 154 1.39 -10.00 -13.29
N ASP A 155 2.42 -10.76 -12.95
CA ASP A 155 3.76 -10.58 -13.52
C ASP A 155 3.79 -10.77 -15.04
N SER A 156 2.91 -11.63 -15.57
CA SER A 156 2.79 -11.87 -17.02
C SER A 156 2.04 -10.78 -17.79
N MET A 157 0.93 -10.27 -17.24
CA MET A 157 -0.01 -9.41 -17.98
C MET A 157 -0.03 -7.95 -17.50
N PHE A 158 0.25 -7.72 -16.22
CA PHE A 158 0.18 -6.42 -15.56
C PHE A 158 1.41 -6.19 -14.68
N PRO A 159 2.62 -6.26 -15.28
CA PRO A 159 3.86 -6.21 -14.51
C PRO A 159 3.99 -4.91 -13.74
N ILE A 160 4.54 -5.03 -12.53
CA ILE A 160 4.79 -3.91 -11.63
C ILE A 160 6.30 -3.63 -11.64
N GLY A 161 6.68 -2.36 -11.69
CA GLY A 161 8.08 -1.94 -11.63
C GLY A 161 8.43 -1.30 -10.29
N ARG A 162 9.71 -1.37 -9.92
CA ARG A 162 10.23 -0.70 -8.72
C ARG A 162 10.10 0.81 -8.86
N GLY A 163 9.31 1.42 -7.96
CA GLY A 163 8.94 2.83 -8.01
C GLY A 163 7.56 3.12 -8.60
N GLN A 164 6.81 2.10 -9.02
CA GLN A 164 5.46 2.21 -9.56
C GLN A 164 4.40 2.23 -8.46
N ARG A 165 3.27 2.87 -8.74
CA ARG A 165 2.04 2.83 -7.94
C ARG A 165 1.01 1.99 -8.66
N GLU A 166 0.74 0.79 -8.18
CA GLU A 166 -0.24 -0.12 -8.80
C GLU A 166 -1.40 -0.35 -7.84
N LEU A 167 -2.59 0.08 -8.23
CA LEU A 167 -3.79 -0.03 -7.42
C LEU A 167 -4.32 -1.47 -7.43
N ILE A 168 -4.65 -2.01 -6.27
CA ILE A 168 -5.42 -3.25 -6.14
C ILE A 168 -6.85 -2.88 -5.75
N ILE A 169 -7.81 -3.14 -6.64
CA ILE A 169 -9.19 -2.68 -6.51
C ILE A 169 -10.17 -3.83 -6.70
N GLY A 170 -11.26 -3.84 -5.94
CA GLY A 170 -12.33 -4.84 -6.04
C GLY A 170 -13.21 -4.87 -4.79
N ASP A 171 -14.27 -5.67 -4.84
CA ASP A 171 -15.23 -5.81 -3.75
C ASP A 171 -14.62 -6.48 -2.51
N ARG A 172 -15.38 -6.50 -1.43
CA ARG A 172 -14.99 -7.21 -0.21
C ARG A 172 -14.73 -8.69 -0.49
N GLN A 173 -13.70 -9.24 0.15
CA GLN A 173 -13.35 -10.66 0.10
C GLN A 173 -12.97 -11.20 -1.30
N THR A 174 -12.57 -10.36 -2.23
CA THR A 174 -12.08 -10.77 -3.56
C THR A 174 -10.59 -11.14 -3.59
N GLY A 175 -9.89 -11.07 -2.47
CA GLY A 175 -8.48 -11.46 -2.36
C GLY A 175 -7.47 -10.32 -2.48
N LYS A 176 -7.88 -9.04 -2.36
CA LYS A 176 -6.96 -7.88 -2.44
C LYS A 176 -5.78 -7.98 -1.49
N THR A 177 -6.05 -8.17 -0.20
CA THR A 177 -5.02 -8.35 0.84
C THR A 177 -4.12 -9.56 0.57
N SER A 178 -4.68 -10.63 0.00
CA SER A 178 -3.90 -11.85 -0.32
C SER A 178 -2.86 -11.58 -1.41
N ILE A 179 -3.22 -10.83 -2.46
CA ILE A 179 -2.26 -10.42 -3.52
C ILE A 179 -1.12 -9.60 -2.91
N ALA A 180 -1.46 -8.61 -2.07
CA ALA A 180 -0.45 -7.79 -1.41
C ALA A 180 0.47 -8.62 -0.50
N THR A 181 -0.09 -9.56 0.27
CA THR A 181 0.67 -10.45 1.15
C THR A 181 1.57 -11.40 0.35
N ASP A 182 1.08 -11.96 -0.74
CA ASP A 182 1.88 -12.84 -1.62
C ASP A 182 3.02 -12.08 -2.29
N ALA A 183 2.77 -10.83 -2.73
CA ALA A 183 3.81 -9.96 -3.24
C ALA A 183 4.90 -9.67 -2.19
N MET A 184 4.54 -9.45 -0.92
CA MET A 184 5.50 -9.29 0.17
C MET A 184 6.30 -10.58 0.43
N ILE A 185 5.64 -11.74 0.47
CA ILE A 185 6.31 -13.05 0.67
C ILE A 185 7.34 -13.31 -0.43
N ASN A 186 7.04 -12.89 -1.66
CA ASN A 186 7.93 -13.09 -2.82
C ASN A 186 9.18 -12.19 -2.79
N GLN A 187 9.29 -11.21 -1.87
CA GLN A 187 10.49 -10.37 -1.77
C GLN A 187 11.65 -11.02 -1.00
N LYS A 188 11.47 -12.22 -0.48
CA LYS A 188 12.52 -12.94 0.24
C LYS A 188 13.78 -13.10 -0.62
N GLY A 189 14.90 -12.56 -0.13
CA GLY A 189 16.20 -12.63 -0.83
C GLY A 189 16.35 -11.67 -2.03
N LYS A 190 15.43 -10.71 -2.21
CA LYS A 190 15.46 -9.76 -3.34
C LYS A 190 15.88 -8.33 -2.95
N ASP A 191 16.42 -8.14 -1.75
CA ASP A 191 16.83 -6.85 -1.21
C ASP A 191 15.74 -5.78 -1.24
N VAL A 192 14.50 -6.17 -0.90
CA VAL A 192 13.34 -5.28 -0.81
C VAL A 192 12.84 -5.27 0.63
N ILE A 193 12.71 -4.08 1.20
CA ILE A 193 12.05 -3.90 2.48
C ILE A 193 10.56 -3.75 2.24
N CYS A 194 9.75 -4.48 3.00
CA CYS A 194 8.30 -4.43 2.88
C CYS A 194 7.69 -3.64 4.04
N ILE A 195 6.72 -2.77 3.74
CA ILE A 195 5.97 -2.05 4.76
C ILE A 195 4.48 -2.31 4.52
N TYR A 196 3.80 -2.87 5.52
CA TYR A 196 2.37 -3.08 5.47
C TYR A 196 1.68 -2.10 6.40
N VAL A 197 0.86 -1.22 5.84
CA VAL A 197 0.09 -0.24 6.59
C VAL A 197 -1.36 -0.70 6.69
N ALA A 198 -1.75 -1.15 7.89
CA ALA A 198 -3.12 -1.55 8.20
C ALA A 198 -3.92 -0.32 8.64
N ILE A 199 -4.96 0.04 7.89
CA ILE A 199 -5.77 1.23 8.12
C ILE A 199 -7.21 0.82 8.46
N GLY A 200 -7.65 1.04 9.69
CA GLY A 200 -9.00 0.70 10.13
C GLY A 200 -9.35 -0.79 10.03
N GLN A 201 -8.34 -1.66 10.04
CA GLN A 201 -8.51 -3.11 10.02
C GLN A 201 -8.82 -3.67 11.41
N LYS A 202 -9.54 -4.80 11.47
CA LYS A 202 -9.73 -5.51 12.74
C LYS A 202 -8.39 -6.06 13.25
N ALA A 203 -8.13 -5.95 14.55
CA ALA A 203 -6.91 -6.49 15.15
C ALA A 203 -6.68 -7.97 14.84
N SER A 204 -7.76 -8.78 14.80
CA SER A 204 -7.69 -10.20 14.40
C SER A 204 -7.23 -10.42 12.96
N THR A 205 -7.58 -9.51 12.04
CA THR A 205 -7.11 -9.57 10.64
C THR A 205 -5.62 -9.26 10.57
N ILE A 206 -5.16 -8.21 11.27
CA ILE A 206 -3.75 -7.85 11.34
C ILE A 206 -2.94 -9.00 11.95
N ALA A 207 -3.40 -9.60 13.06
CA ALA A 207 -2.74 -10.73 13.68
C ALA A 207 -2.60 -11.94 12.73
N LYS A 208 -3.63 -12.22 11.90
CA LYS A 208 -3.56 -13.26 10.88
C LYS A 208 -2.52 -12.96 9.80
N ILE A 209 -2.44 -11.73 9.32
CA ILE A 209 -1.44 -11.30 8.33
C ILE A 209 -0.03 -11.46 8.91
N VAL A 210 0.21 -10.94 10.12
CA VAL A 210 1.49 -11.10 10.82
C VAL A 210 1.88 -12.56 10.97
N SER A 211 0.94 -13.42 11.41
CA SER A 211 1.17 -14.86 11.54
C SER A 211 1.54 -15.50 10.20
N THR A 212 0.88 -15.08 9.12
CA THR A 212 1.19 -15.57 7.75
C THR A 212 2.59 -15.13 7.32
N LEU A 213 2.95 -13.85 7.51
CA LEU A 213 4.28 -13.34 7.18
C LEU A 213 5.38 -14.01 8.01
N LYS A 214 5.16 -14.20 9.33
CA LYS A 214 6.09 -14.94 10.21
C LYS A 214 6.29 -16.38 9.74
N LYS A 215 5.22 -17.08 9.39
CA LYS A 215 5.27 -18.46 8.90
C LYS A 215 6.13 -18.62 7.65
N HIS A 216 6.17 -17.63 6.78
CA HIS A 216 6.94 -17.65 5.53
C HIS A 216 8.29 -16.93 5.64
N GLY A 217 8.69 -16.46 6.84
CA GLY A 217 9.93 -15.74 7.07
C GLY A 217 9.95 -14.35 6.40
N ALA A 218 8.77 -13.77 6.13
CA ALA A 218 8.66 -12.46 5.50
C ALA A 218 8.71 -11.32 6.53
N MET A 219 8.55 -11.60 7.82
CA MET A 219 8.73 -10.58 8.86
C MET A 219 10.16 -10.09 8.97
N ASP A 220 11.15 -10.91 8.61
CA ASP A 220 12.57 -10.56 8.75
C ASP A 220 13.00 -9.34 7.91
N TYR A 221 12.19 -8.98 6.91
CA TYR A 221 12.39 -7.81 6.05
C TYR A 221 11.13 -6.93 5.95
N SER A 222 10.20 -7.06 6.91
CA SER A 222 8.93 -6.33 6.88
C SER A 222 8.72 -5.49 8.14
N ILE A 223 8.00 -4.37 7.98
CA ILE A 223 7.51 -3.52 9.06
C ILE A 223 5.99 -3.47 8.94
N ILE A 224 5.29 -3.60 10.06
CA ILE A 224 3.83 -3.48 10.11
C ILE A 224 3.46 -2.20 10.86
N VAL A 225 2.79 -1.27 10.18
CA VAL A 225 2.23 -0.06 10.79
C VAL A 225 0.74 -0.28 10.98
N ALA A 226 0.26 -0.33 12.21
CA ALA A 226 -1.11 -0.67 12.51
C ALA A 226 -1.88 0.52 13.10
N ALA A 227 -2.98 0.88 12.43
CA ALA A 227 -4.06 1.70 12.96
C ALA A 227 -5.34 0.89 12.87
N THR A 228 -5.77 0.32 14.00
CA THR A 228 -6.89 -0.62 14.05
C THR A 228 -8.24 0.08 13.92
N ALA A 229 -9.31 -0.69 13.69
CA ALA A 229 -10.67 -0.16 13.65
C ALA A 229 -11.17 0.40 15.00
N SER A 230 -10.48 0.08 16.09
CA SER A 230 -10.76 0.62 17.44
C SER A 230 -9.97 1.89 17.76
N ASP A 231 -9.01 2.24 16.91
CA ASP A 231 -8.24 3.46 17.09
C ASP A 231 -9.02 4.68 16.59
N PRO A 232 -8.84 5.85 17.20
CA PRO A 232 -9.47 7.10 16.76
C PRO A 232 -9.14 7.43 15.31
N ALA A 233 -10.05 8.13 14.62
CA ALA A 233 -9.88 8.55 13.23
C ALA A 233 -8.56 9.29 12.95
N PRO A 234 -8.02 10.15 13.84
CA PRO A 234 -6.71 10.76 13.64
C PRO A 234 -5.58 9.77 13.41
N LEU A 235 -5.53 8.67 14.15
CA LEU A 235 -4.48 7.65 14.00
C LEU A 235 -4.62 6.88 12.68
N GLN A 236 -5.85 6.60 12.25
CA GLN A 236 -6.11 6.01 10.93
C GLN A 236 -5.73 6.95 9.79
N TYR A 237 -5.92 8.26 9.98
CA TYR A 237 -5.54 9.30 9.02
C TYR A 237 -4.03 9.39 8.84
N ILE A 238 -3.24 9.40 9.94
CA ILE A 238 -1.79 9.57 9.83
C ILE A 238 -1.03 8.29 9.46
N ALA A 239 -1.62 7.10 9.67
CA ALA A 239 -0.95 5.81 9.47
C ALA A 239 -0.29 5.67 8.08
N PRO A 240 -0.96 5.95 6.94
CA PRO A 240 -0.32 5.82 5.64
C PRO A 240 0.83 6.82 5.44
N TYR A 241 0.74 8.03 5.96
CA TYR A 241 1.83 9.01 5.91
C TYR A 241 3.02 8.59 6.77
N ALA A 242 2.77 8.02 7.94
CA ALA A 242 3.79 7.47 8.83
C ALA A 242 4.53 6.30 8.16
N GLY A 243 3.80 5.35 7.57
CA GLY A 243 4.39 4.25 6.79
C GLY A 243 5.22 4.74 5.60
N THR A 244 4.75 5.79 4.91
CA THR A 244 5.49 6.39 3.79
C THR A 244 6.76 7.09 4.27
N ALA A 245 6.72 7.81 5.39
CA ALA A 245 7.91 8.43 5.97
C ALA A 245 8.98 7.39 6.35
N MET A 246 8.56 6.23 6.87
CA MET A 246 9.44 5.08 7.07
C MET A 246 10.01 4.54 5.75
N ALA A 247 9.19 4.39 4.73
CA ALA A 247 9.64 3.95 3.41
C ALA A 247 10.68 4.89 2.82
N GLU A 248 10.49 6.19 2.97
CA GLU A 248 11.44 7.21 2.52
C GLU A 248 12.79 7.13 3.21
N TYR A 249 12.83 6.77 4.49
CA TYR A 249 14.10 6.57 5.21
C TYR A 249 14.97 5.55 4.49
N PHE A 250 14.41 4.42 4.09
CA PHE A 250 15.12 3.39 3.35
C PHE A 250 15.39 3.77 1.88
N MET A 251 14.43 4.41 1.22
CA MET A 251 14.58 4.85 -0.17
C MET A 251 15.76 5.82 -0.35
N TYR A 252 15.92 6.79 0.56
CA TYR A 252 17.04 7.73 0.52
C TYR A 252 18.39 7.11 0.92
N GLN A 253 18.40 5.89 1.48
CA GLN A 253 19.60 5.06 1.65
C GLN A 253 19.93 4.21 0.41
N GLY A 254 19.19 4.37 -0.69
CA GLY A 254 19.36 3.58 -1.91
C GLY A 254 18.72 2.21 -1.89
N LYS A 255 17.88 1.91 -0.88
CA LYS A 255 17.15 0.63 -0.78
C LYS A 255 15.84 0.68 -1.55
N ASP A 256 15.37 -0.47 -2.01
CA ASP A 256 14.05 -0.63 -2.62
C ASP A 256 13.02 -1.00 -1.55
N VAL A 257 11.87 -0.35 -1.59
CA VAL A 257 10.77 -0.56 -0.64
C VAL A 257 9.49 -0.94 -1.37
N LEU A 258 8.77 -1.93 -0.85
CA LEU A 258 7.40 -2.26 -1.24
C LEU A 258 6.47 -1.84 -0.11
N ILE A 259 5.59 -0.87 -0.36
CA ILE A 259 4.61 -0.41 0.63
C ILE A 259 3.19 -0.78 0.22
N VAL A 260 2.44 -1.35 1.15
CA VAL A 260 1.04 -1.73 1.00
C VAL A 260 0.18 -0.84 1.88
N TYR A 261 -0.89 -0.25 1.32
CA TYR A 261 -1.88 0.52 2.09
C TYR A 261 -3.22 -0.25 2.10
N ASP A 262 -3.54 -0.93 3.18
CA ASP A 262 -4.75 -1.75 3.32
C ASP A 262 -5.69 -1.18 4.38
N ASP A 263 -6.70 -0.34 4.04
CA ASP A 263 -7.04 0.16 2.70
C ASP A 263 -7.23 1.69 2.71
N LEU A 264 -7.05 2.31 1.55
CA LEU A 264 -7.23 3.76 1.38
C LEU A 264 -8.71 4.18 1.36
N SER A 265 -9.67 3.26 1.19
CA SER A 265 -11.09 3.57 1.33
C SER A 265 -11.40 3.97 2.78
N LYS A 266 -10.88 3.22 3.76
CA LYS A 266 -11.02 3.56 5.19
C LYS A 266 -10.24 4.81 5.57
N HIS A 267 -9.07 5.03 4.95
CA HIS A 267 -8.32 6.28 5.10
C HIS A 267 -9.16 7.49 4.69
N ALA A 268 -9.83 7.42 3.54
CA ALA A 268 -10.73 8.48 3.09
C ALA A 268 -11.92 8.69 4.04
N VAL A 269 -12.49 7.62 4.59
CA VAL A 269 -13.58 7.69 5.59
C VAL A 269 -13.10 8.36 6.87
N ALA A 270 -11.93 8.02 7.38
CA ALA A 270 -11.33 8.67 8.55
C ALA A 270 -11.13 10.17 8.29
N TYR A 271 -10.60 10.54 7.13
CA TYR A 271 -10.42 11.94 6.75
C TYR A 271 -11.74 12.70 6.60
N ARG A 272 -12.77 12.06 6.05
CA ARG A 272 -14.12 12.62 5.98
C ARG A 272 -14.68 12.92 7.37
N ALA A 273 -14.55 11.97 8.31
CA ALA A 273 -15.00 12.14 9.68
C ALA A 273 -14.30 13.34 10.35
N LEU A 274 -12.97 13.42 10.25
CA LEU A 274 -12.18 14.53 10.79
C LEU A 274 -12.57 15.88 10.16
N SER A 275 -12.76 15.90 8.84
CA SER A 275 -13.11 17.13 8.12
C SER A 275 -14.50 17.66 8.50
N LEU A 276 -15.47 16.77 8.71
CA LEU A 276 -16.82 17.15 9.16
C LEU A 276 -16.80 17.67 10.61
N LEU A 277 -16.00 17.05 11.48
CA LEU A 277 -15.85 17.53 12.87
C LEU A 277 -15.11 18.88 12.94
N LEU A 278 -14.20 19.15 12.01
CA LEU A 278 -13.54 20.45 11.84
C LEU A 278 -14.42 21.46 11.08
N GLU A 279 -15.71 21.14 10.84
CA GLU A 279 -16.68 22.00 10.16
C GLU A 279 -16.29 22.42 8.74
N ARG A 280 -15.46 21.61 8.06
CA ARG A 280 -15.13 21.84 6.65
C ARG A 280 -16.35 21.53 5.77
N SER A 281 -16.58 22.35 4.76
CA SER A 281 -17.71 22.15 3.83
C SER A 281 -17.62 20.81 3.11
N PRO A 282 -18.66 19.95 3.20
CA PRO A 282 -18.69 18.67 2.49
C PRO A 282 -18.94 18.87 0.99
N GLY A 283 -18.28 18.04 0.17
CA GLY A 283 -18.51 17.92 -1.26
C GLY A 283 -19.23 16.62 -1.63
N ARG A 284 -18.85 16.03 -2.77
CA ARG A 284 -19.42 14.76 -3.26
C ARG A 284 -19.28 13.63 -2.22
N GLU A 285 -20.36 12.89 -1.97
CA GLU A 285 -20.41 11.79 -0.98
C GLU A 285 -19.96 12.23 0.43
N ALA A 286 -20.18 13.52 0.76
CA ALA A 286 -19.75 14.16 2.00
C ALA A 286 -18.23 14.18 2.24
N TYR A 287 -17.40 13.85 1.26
CA TYR A 287 -15.95 14.04 1.35
C TYR A 287 -15.60 15.53 1.21
N PRO A 288 -14.55 16.01 1.88
CA PRO A 288 -14.05 17.36 1.70
C PRO A 288 -13.48 17.54 0.29
N GLY A 289 -13.47 18.79 -0.21
CA GLY A 289 -13.04 19.10 -1.56
C GLY A 289 -11.59 18.74 -1.88
N ASP A 290 -10.75 18.58 -0.88
CA ASP A 290 -9.33 18.23 -0.99
C ASP A 290 -9.03 16.73 -0.84
N VAL A 291 -10.04 15.84 -0.87
CA VAL A 291 -9.82 14.38 -0.74
C VAL A 291 -8.99 13.79 -1.88
N PHE A 292 -9.00 14.40 -3.07
CA PHE A 292 -8.07 14.02 -4.14
C PHE A 292 -6.63 14.31 -3.71
N TYR A 293 -6.36 15.46 -3.16
CA TYR A 293 -5.05 15.88 -2.67
C TYR A 293 -4.56 15.01 -1.50
N LEU A 294 -5.47 14.52 -0.65
CA LEU A 294 -5.15 13.56 0.40
C LEU A 294 -4.38 12.34 -0.13
N HIS A 295 -4.87 11.71 -1.18
CA HIS A 295 -4.25 10.52 -1.75
C HIS A 295 -3.13 10.86 -2.73
N SER A 296 -3.22 11.95 -3.49
CA SER A 296 -2.18 12.31 -4.45
C SER A 296 -0.88 12.71 -3.76
N ARG A 297 -0.92 13.53 -2.69
CA ARG A 297 0.30 13.89 -1.94
C ARG A 297 0.93 12.71 -1.20
N LEU A 298 0.15 11.67 -0.87
CA LEU A 298 0.66 10.41 -0.32
C LEU A 298 1.35 9.57 -1.40
N LEU A 299 0.63 9.27 -2.48
CA LEU A 299 1.07 8.32 -3.50
C LEU A 299 2.16 8.88 -4.41
N GLU A 300 2.22 10.18 -4.64
CA GLU A 300 3.30 10.82 -5.41
C GLU A 300 4.68 10.70 -4.76
N ARG A 301 4.76 10.43 -3.46
CA ARG A 301 6.00 10.14 -2.74
C ARG A 301 6.62 8.81 -3.17
N SER A 302 5.80 7.89 -3.69
CA SER A 302 6.26 6.62 -4.26
C SER A 302 6.82 6.85 -5.65
N SER A 303 8.10 6.58 -5.81
CA SER A 303 8.85 6.83 -7.05
C SER A 303 10.17 6.06 -7.03
N ARG A 304 10.88 6.08 -8.13
CA ARG A 304 12.28 5.65 -8.21
C ARG A 304 13.18 6.86 -8.28
N LEU A 305 14.12 6.95 -7.37
CA LEU A 305 15.08 8.04 -7.33
C LEU A 305 16.16 7.90 -8.42
N SER A 306 16.68 9.03 -8.85
CA SER A 306 17.84 9.09 -9.74
C SER A 306 19.09 8.56 -9.03
N ASP A 307 20.08 8.12 -9.80
CA ASP A 307 21.32 7.58 -9.26
C ASP A 307 22.10 8.61 -8.42
N LYS A 308 21.87 9.91 -8.64
CA LYS A 308 22.42 11.01 -7.83
C LYS A 308 21.90 11.01 -6.41
N LEU A 309 20.68 10.51 -6.19
CA LEU A 309 20.03 10.39 -4.88
C LEU A 309 20.07 8.96 -4.31
N GLY A 310 20.97 8.12 -4.84
CA GLY A 310 21.17 6.75 -4.35
C GLY A 310 20.36 5.67 -5.09
N GLY A 311 19.45 6.05 -6.02
CA GLY A 311 18.75 5.10 -6.90
C GLY A 311 17.69 4.22 -6.22
N GLY A 312 17.39 4.44 -4.95
CA GLY A 312 16.35 3.71 -4.20
C GLY A 312 14.94 3.95 -4.75
N SER A 313 13.99 3.11 -4.34
CA SER A 313 12.61 3.24 -4.81
C SER A 313 11.58 2.91 -3.74
N ILE A 314 10.38 3.48 -3.88
CA ILE A 314 9.17 3.05 -3.17
C ILE A 314 8.15 2.61 -4.19
N THR A 315 7.79 1.33 -4.17
CA THR A 315 6.69 0.76 -4.95
C THR A 315 5.45 0.68 -4.08
N ALA A 316 4.36 1.30 -4.51
CA ALA A 316 3.13 1.35 -3.72
C ALA A 316 2.06 0.41 -4.27
N LEU A 317 1.46 -0.35 -3.38
CA LEU A 317 0.25 -1.16 -3.62
C LEU A 317 -0.89 -0.61 -2.77
N PRO A 318 -1.54 0.50 -3.17
CA PRO A 318 -2.75 0.95 -2.51
C PRO A 318 -3.89 -0.03 -2.78
N ILE A 319 -4.71 -0.27 -1.75
CA ILE A 319 -5.90 -1.11 -1.84
C ILE A 319 -7.13 -0.21 -1.74
N ILE A 320 -8.07 -0.38 -2.65
CA ILE A 320 -9.39 0.28 -2.63
C ILE A 320 -10.48 -0.79 -2.64
N GLU A 321 -11.47 -0.59 -1.80
CA GLU A 321 -12.67 -1.42 -1.75
C GLU A 321 -13.79 -0.80 -2.58
N THR A 322 -14.36 -1.58 -3.50
CA THR A 322 -15.56 -1.21 -4.25
C THR A 322 -16.80 -1.85 -3.64
N GLN A 323 -17.96 -1.35 -4.05
CA GLN A 323 -19.27 -1.95 -3.77
C GLN A 323 -19.91 -2.36 -5.09
N ALA A 324 -20.25 -3.64 -5.21
CA ALA A 324 -20.84 -4.23 -6.42
C ALA A 324 -20.04 -3.94 -7.72
N GLY A 325 -18.71 -3.88 -7.62
CA GLY A 325 -17.81 -3.62 -8.74
C GLY A 325 -17.84 -2.19 -9.29
N ASP A 326 -18.48 -1.23 -8.58
CA ASP A 326 -18.57 0.16 -9.03
C ASP A 326 -17.21 0.88 -8.91
N VAL A 327 -16.50 0.96 -10.02
CA VAL A 327 -15.25 1.73 -10.17
C VAL A 327 -15.49 3.22 -10.44
N SER A 328 -16.75 3.63 -10.70
CA SER A 328 -17.13 5.02 -10.99
C SER A 328 -17.42 5.84 -9.73
N ALA A 329 -17.45 5.21 -8.55
CA ALA A 329 -17.57 5.86 -7.27
C ALA A 329 -16.42 6.86 -7.04
N TYR A 330 -16.61 7.82 -6.13
CA TYR A 330 -15.72 8.98 -6.01
C TYR A 330 -14.28 8.62 -5.63
N ILE A 331 -14.09 7.82 -4.59
CA ILE A 331 -12.74 7.44 -4.14
C ILE A 331 -12.02 6.51 -5.14
N PRO A 332 -12.66 5.43 -5.66
CA PRO A 332 -12.08 4.62 -6.74
C PRO A 332 -11.57 5.44 -7.92
N THR A 333 -12.41 6.32 -8.47
CA THR A 333 -12.05 7.17 -9.62
C THR A 333 -10.84 8.05 -9.34
N ASN A 334 -10.77 8.65 -8.16
CA ASN A 334 -9.66 9.49 -7.75
C ASN A 334 -8.35 8.68 -7.70
N VAL A 335 -8.36 7.53 -7.05
CA VAL A 335 -7.14 6.72 -6.89
C VAL A 335 -6.68 6.09 -8.21
N ILE A 336 -7.61 5.64 -9.07
CA ILE A 336 -7.28 5.18 -10.43
C ILE A 336 -6.56 6.26 -11.23
N SER A 337 -6.93 7.52 -11.07
CA SER A 337 -6.30 8.63 -11.79
C SER A 337 -4.90 8.98 -11.27
N ILE A 338 -4.64 8.75 -9.98
CA ILE A 338 -3.35 9.03 -9.32
C ILE A 338 -2.32 7.92 -9.61
N THR A 339 -2.78 6.67 -9.75
CA THR A 339 -1.91 5.50 -9.88
C THR A 339 -1.46 5.24 -11.32
N ASP A 340 -0.41 4.44 -11.47
CA ASP A 340 0.20 4.07 -12.76
C ASP A 340 -0.45 2.81 -13.37
N GLY A 341 -1.58 2.40 -12.84
CA GLY A 341 -2.36 1.25 -13.28
C GLY A 341 -3.20 0.68 -12.14
N GLN A 342 -3.99 -0.33 -12.47
CA GLN A 342 -4.84 -1.03 -11.52
C GLN A 342 -4.94 -2.51 -11.83
N ILE A 343 -4.97 -3.33 -10.78
CA ILE A 343 -5.34 -4.74 -10.79
C ILE A 343 -6.78 -4.83 -10.26
N PHE A 344 -7.72 -5.07 -11.16
CA PHE A 344 -9.14 -5.19 -10.83
C PHE A 344 -9.50 -6.63 -10.51
N LEU A 345 -10.04 -6.86 -9.30
CA LEU A 345 -10.50 -8.16 -8.84
C LEU A 345 -12.02 -8.24 -8.93
N GLU A 346 -12.50 -9.19 -9.70
CA GLU A 346 -13.91 -9.37 -9.98
C GLU A 346 -14.54 -10.45 -9.09
N SER A 347 -15.65 -10.12 -8.43
CA SER A 347 -16.37 -11.03 -7.53
C SER A 347 -16.86 -12.30 -8.23
N ASN A 348 -17.38 -12.17 -9.45
CA ASN A 348 -17.87 -13.32 -10.23
C ASN A 348 -16.76 -14.33 -10.53
N LEU A 349 -15.56 -13.85 -10.89
CA LEU A 349 -14.40 -14.71 -11.10
C LEU A 349 -13.97 -15.38 -9.80
N PHE A 350 -13.98 -14.64 -8.69
CA PHE A 350 -13.60 -15.19 -7.38
C PHE A 350 -14.53 -16.33 -6.94
N PHE A 351 -15.84 -16.13 -7.06
CA PHE A 351 -16.83 -17.13 -6.66
C PHE A 351 -16.93 -18.31 -7.63
N SER A 352 -16.58 -18.11 -8.92
CA SER A 352 -16.46 -19.23 -9.88
C SER A 352 -15.19 -20.07 -9.67
N GLY A 353 -14.33 -19.70 -8.69
CA GLY A 353 -13.12 -20.44 -8.35
C GLY A 353 -11.86 -20.00 -9.11
N MET A 354 -11.92 -18.92 -9.89
CA MET A 354 -10.74 -18.28 -10.47
C MET A 354 -10.03 -17.44 -9.40
N ARG A 355 -8.88 -17.92 -8.91
CA ARG A 355 -8.11 -17.25 -7.87
C ARG A 355 -6.63 -17.27 -8.22
N PRO A 356 -5.97 -16.07 -8.32
CA PRO A 356 -6.52 -14.72 -8.11
C PRO A 356 -7.57 -14.34 -9.15
N ALA A 357 -8.56 -13.55 -8.73
CA ALA A 357 -9.72 -13.17 -9.56
C ALA A 357 -9.45 -11.94 -10.43
N VAL A 358 -8.30 -11.90 -11.09
CA VAL A 358 -7.86 -10.75 -11.90
C VAL A 358 -8.67 -10.67 -13.17
N ASN A 359 -9.38 -9.55 -13.35
CA ASN A 359 -10.06 -9.25 -14.60
C ASN A 359 -9.06 -8.69 -15.63
N VAL A 360 -8.81 -9.46 -16.69
CA VAL A 360 -7.83 -9.12 -17.75
C VAL A 360 -8.25 -7.89 -18.57
N GLY A 361 -9.54 -7.64 -18.71
CA GLY A 361 -10.08 -6.51 -19.50
C GLY A 361 -9.98 -5.17 -18.79
N LEU A 362 -10.19 -5.15 -17.45
CA LEU A 362 -10.24 -3.93 -16.65
C LEU A 362 -8.89 -3.61 -15.96
N SER A 363 -8.01 -4.59 -15.88
CA SER A 363 -6.67 -4.39 -15.29
C SER A 363 -5.72 -3.79 -16.31
N VAL A 364 -4.88 -2.86 -15.85
CA VAL A 364 -3.93 -2.12 -16.68
C VAL A 364 -2.66 -1.84 -15.89
N SER A 365 -1.49 -2.04 -16.49
CA SER A 365 -0.23 -1.46 -16.03
C SER A 365 0.27 -0.47 -17.08
N ARG A 366 0.44 0.81 -16.71
CA ARG A 366 0.94 1.84 -17.62
C ARG A 366 2.45 1.73 -17.88
N VAL A 367 3.19 1.08 -16.99
CA VAL A 367 4.61 0.77 -17.18
C VAL A 367 4.77 -0.42 -18.12
N GLY A 368 3.94 -1.44 -17.98
CA GLY A 368 3.87 -2.58 -18.86
C GLY A 368 5.19 -3.30 -19.05
N GLY A 369 5.50 -3.71 -20.27
CA GLY A 369 6.68 -4.50 -20.60
C GLY A 369 8.04 -3.85 -20.30
N ALA A 370 8.10 -2.55 -19.92
CA ALA A 370 9.32 -1.92 -19.42
C ALA A 370 9.72 -2.46 -18.04
N ALA A 371 8.74 -2.94 -17.27
CA ALA A 371 8.92 -3.58 -15.96
C ALA A 371 8.99 -5.11 -16.04
N GLN A 372 9.31 -5.69 -17.17
CA GLN A 372 9.49 -7.13 -17.34
C GLN A 372 10.93 -7.47 -17.74
N THR A 373 11.41 -8.63 -17.30
CA THR A 373 12.64 -9.22 -17.87
C THR A 373 12.41 -9.57 -19.34
N LYS A 374 13.49 -9.64 -20.12
CA LYS A 374 13.39 -10.05 -21.54
C LYS A 374 12.79 -11.44 -21.69
N ALA A 375 13.09 -12.35 -20.76
CA ALA A 375 12.52 -13.70 -20.73
C ALA A 375 11.01 -13.67 -20.52
N MET A 376 10.53 -12.95 -19.50
CA MET A 376 9.10 -12.82 -19.21
C MET A 376 8.36 -12.18 -20.37
N LYS A 377 8.88 -11.08 -20.92
CA LYS A 377 8.28 -10.39 -22.06
C LYS A 377 8.10 -11.28 -23.29
N LYS A 378 9.09 -12.17 -23.58
CA LYS A 378 9.00 -13.13 -24.67
C LYS A 378 8.00 -14.24 -24.37
N ALA A 379 8.01 -14.80 -23.16
CA ALA A 379 7.14 -15.89 -22.77
C ALA A 379 5.66 -15.49 -22.62
N ALA A 380 5.38 -14.27 -22.16
CA ALA A 380 4.03 -13.77 -21.89
C ALA A 380 3.39 -13.00 -23.05
N GLY A 381 4.10 -12.80 -24.17
CA GLY A 381 3.71 -11.85 -25.21
C GLY A 381 2.33 -12.04 -25.82
N SER A 382 1.84 -13.27 -25.96
CA SER A 382 0.52 -13.57 -26.57
C SER A 382 -0.59 -13.78 -25.54
N ILE A 383 -0.27 -14.09 -24.28
CA ILE A 383 -1.22 -14.57 -23.26
C ILE A 383 -2.44 -13.65 -23.10
N ARG A 384 -2.24 -12.34 -23.08
CA ARG A 384 -3.33 -11.39 -22.92
C ARG A 384 -4.30 -11.42 -24.12
N ILE A 385 -3.76 -11.58 -25.32
CA ILE A 385 -4.54 -11.67 -26.57
C ILE A 385 -5.29 -13.01 -26.59
N ASP A 386 -4.61 -14.10 -26.27
CA ASP A 386 -5.18 -15.44 -26.25
C ASP A 386 -6.36 -15.55 -25.27
N LEU A 387 -6.22 -14.94 -24.08
CA LEU A 387 -7.27 -14.89 -23.07
C LEU A 387 -8.45 -13.98 -23.48
N ALA A 388 -8.19 -12.88 -24.19
CA ALA A 388 -9.25 -12.03 -24.71
C ALA A 388 -10.05 -12.76 -25.77
N GLN A 389 -9.39 -13.43 -26.72
CA GLN A 389 -10.02 -14.27 -27.73
C GLN A 389 -10.84 -15.41 -27.10
N TYR A 390 -10.27 -16.09 -26.09
CA TYR A 390 -11.00 -17.12 -25.36
C TYR A 390 -12.31 -16.60 -24.77
N ARG A 391 -12.28 -15.44 -24.11
CA ARG A 391 -13.50 -14.85 -23.50
C ARG A 391 -14.56 -14.50 -24.53
N GLU A 392 -14.15 -13.94 -25.67
CA GLU A 392 -15.09 -13.66 -26.76
C GLU A 392 -15.75 -14.96 -27.25
N MET A 393 -14.96 -16.01 -27.48
CA MET A 393 -15.51 -17.31 -27.91
C MET A 393 -16.39 -17.97 -26.85
N GLU A 394 -16.03 -17.87 -25.57
CA GLU A 394 -16.82 -18.43 -24.46
C GLU A 394 -18.24 -17.84 -24.44
N VAL A 395 -18.38 -16.54 -24.71
CA VAL A 395 -19.70 -15.89 -24.84
C VAL A 395 -20.46 -16.44 -26.05
N PHE A 396 -19.81 -16.61 -27.21
CA PHE A 396 -20.45 -17.16 -28.40
C PHE A 396 -20.94 -18.60 -28.22
N THR A 397 -20.19 -19.41 -27.47
CA THR A 397 -20.56 -20.82 -27.24
C THR A 397 -21.82 -21.00 -26.39
N GLN A 398 -22.24 -20.00 -25.64
CA GLN A 398 -23.49 -20.03 -24.90
C GLN A 398 -24.72 -20.00 -25.85
N PHE A 399 -24.53 -19.54 -27.08
CA PHE A 399 -25.60 -19.35 -28.07
C PHE A 399 -25.55 -20.31 -29.28
N SER A 400 -24.45 -21.08 -29.46
CA SER A 400 -24.22 -21.97 -30.59
C SER A 400 -23.94 -23.40 -30.11
N SER A 401 -24.67 -24.37 -30.65
CA SER A 401 -24.49 -25.79 -30.35
C SER A 401 -23.50 -26.52 -31.27
N ASP A 402 -23.26 -25.98 -32.46
CA ASP A 402 -22.32 -26.58 -33.44
C ASP A 402 -21.05 -25.73 -33.56
N LEU A 403 -19.96 -26.25 -33.04
CA LEU A 403 -18.63 -25.64 -33.10
C LEU A 403 -17.75 -26.45 -34.05
N ASP A 404 -16.99 -25.76 -34.89
CA ASP A 404 -15.94 -26.38 -35.69
C ASP A 404 -14.76 -26.85 -34.79
N ASP A 405 -13.89 -27.68 -35.35
CA ASP A 405 -12.82 -28.28 -34.56
C ASP A 405 -11.74 -27.26 -34.15
N ASP A 406 -11.51 -26.22 -34.95
CA ASP A 406 -10.59 -25.15 -34.64
C ASP A 406 -11.07 -24.33 -33.44
N THR A 407 -12.34 -23.98 -33.42
CA THR A 407 -12.97 -23.29 -32.29
C THR A 407 -12.95 -24.12 -31.00
N LYS A 408 -13.16 -25.44 -31.11
CA LYS A 408 -13.04 -26.35 -29.96
C LYS A 408 -11.62 -26.38 -29.39
N GLU A 409 -10.62 -26.47 -30.28
CA GLU A 409 -9.20 -26.44 -29.86
C GLU A 409 -8.85 -25.12 -29.15
N GLN A 410 -9.28 -23.98 -29.72
CA GLN A 410 -9.05 -22.68 -29.10
C GLN A 410 -9.72 -22.53 -27.73
N LEU A 411 -10.95 -23.06 -27.59
CA LEU A 411 -11.65 -23.09 -26.31
C LEU A 411 -10.93 -23.98 -25.29
N GLN A 412 -10.45 -25.15 -25.71
CA GLN A 412 -9.69 -26.04 -24.83
C GLN A 412 -8.37 -25.39 -24.40
N TYR A 413 -7.67 -24.77 -25.32
CA TYR A 413 -6.45 -24.00 -25.04
C TYR A 413 -6.71 -22.87 -24.04
N GLY A 414 -7.72 -22.05 -24.26
CA GLY A 414 -8.08 -20.95 -23.37
C GLY A 414 -8.52 -21.41 -21.97
N LYS A 415 -9.29 -22.52 -21.89
CA LYS A 415 -9.60 -23.16 -20.59
C LYS A 415 -8.36 -23.62 -19.87
N GLY A 416 -7.40 -24.19 -20.59
CA GLY A 416 -6.10 -24.58 -20.07
C GLY A 416 -5.31 -23.40 -19.51
N LEU A 417 -5.25 -22.30 -20.25
CA LEU A 417 -4.60 -21.05 -19.79
C LEU A 417 -5.27 -20.51 -18.52
N MET A 418 -6.60 -20.46 -18.47
CA MET A 418 -7.35 -20.02 -17.29
C MET A 418 -7.02 -20.89 -16.06
N GLU A 419 -6.88 -22.21 -16.24
CA GLU A 419 -6.53 -23.09 -15.14
C GLU A 419 -5.08 -22.89 -14.69
N LEU A 420 -4.13 -22.68 -15.62
CA LEU A 420 -2.74 -22.38 -15.31
C LEU A 420 -2.55 -21.08 -14.52
N LEU A 421 -3.40 -20.08 -14.75
CA LEU A 421 -3.35 -18.80 -14.04
C LEU A 421 -3.89 -18.87 -12.61
N LYS A 422 -4.61 -19.92 -12.23
CA LYS A 422 -4.99 -20.13 -10.83
C LYS A 422 -3.75 -20.41 -10.01
N GLN A 423 -3.68 -19.82 -8.83
CA GLN A 423 -2.54 -19.95 -7.94
C GLN A 423 -3.01 -20.02 -6.48
N PRO A 424 -2.54 -21.01 -5.70
CA PRO A 424 -2.82 -21.09 -4.28
C PRO A 424 -2.18 -19.92 -3.52
N LEU A 425 -2.78 -19.54 -2.40
CA LEU A 425 -2.26 -18.50 -1.52
C LEU A 425 -0.89 -18.89 -0.94
N CYS A 426 -0.03 -17.91 -0.74
CA CYS A 426 1.31 -18.08 -0.14
C CYS A 426 2.21 -19.05 -0.89
N GLN A 427 2.01 -19.19 -2.18
CA GLN A 427 2.86 -20.01 -3.07
C GLN A 427 3.29 -19.18 -4.28
N PRO A 428 4.09 -18.12 -4.08
CA PRO A 428 4.61 -17.35 -5.19
C PRO A 428 5.52 -18.21 -6.06
N LEU A 429 5.52 -17.96 -7.37
CA LEU A 429 6.40 -18.60 -8.36
C LEU A 429 7.58 -17.69 -8.65
N ASP A 430 8.78 -18.27 -8.74
CA ASP A 430 9.96 -17.55 -9.17
C ASP A 430 9.87 -17.17 -10.66
N MET A 431 10.65 -16.18 -11.09
CA MET A 431 10.66 -15.70 -12.48
C MET A 431 10.92 -16.84 -13.48
N ALA A 432 11.87 -17.73 -13.21
CA ALA A 432 12.16 -18.88 -14.08
C ALA A 432 10.98 -19.85 -14.16
N GLU A 433 10.33 -20.15 -13.03
CA GLU A 433 9.15 -21.02 -12.99
C GLU A 433 7.96 -20.42 -13.79
N GLN A 434 7.78 -19.12 -13.66
CA GLN A 434 6.76 -18.38 -14.43
C GLN A 434 7.06 -18.44 -15.94
N VAL A 435 8.31 -18.16 -16.34
CA VAL A 435 8.73 -18.22 -17.75
C VAL A 435 8.55 -19.61 -18.33
N ILE A 436 8.99 -20.66 -17.63
CA ILE A 436 8.80 -22.06 -18.07
C ILE A 436 7.33 -22.37 -18.25
N THR A 437 6.49 -22.03 -17.26
CA THR A 437 5.03 -22.25 -17.32
C THR A 437 4.40 -21.55 -18.53
N LEU A 438 4.71 -20.27 -18.73
CA LEU A 438 4.13 -19.48 -19.81
C LEU A 438 4.62 -19.93 -21.18
N TRP A 439 5.92 -20.21 -21.32
CA TRP A 439 6.51 -20.66 -22.57
C TRP A 439 5.95 -22.01 -23.03
N THR A 440 5.80 -22.94 -22.11
CA THR A 440 5.18 -24.25 -22.39
C THR A 440 3.69 -24.14 -22.70
N ALA A 441 2.98 -23.24 -22.00
CA ALA A 441 1.55 -22.99 -22.24
C ALA A 441 1.31 -22.39 -23.63
N THR A 442 2.03 -21.35 -24.02
CA THR A 442 1.89 -20.69 -25.31
C THR A 442 2.26 -21.60 -26.50
N HIS A 443 3.12 -22.61 -26.25
CA HIS A 443 3.43 -23.66 -27.23
C HIS A 443 2.53 -24.89 -27.12
N LYS A 444 1.36 -24.74 -26.48
CA LYS A 444 0.29 -25.75 -26.44
C LYS A 444 0.69 -27.12 -25.82
N ILE A 445 1.72 -27.16 -24.97
CA ILE A 445 2.15 -28.41 -24.30
C ILE A 445 1.03 -29.01 -23.45
N PHE A 446 0.17 -28.16 -22.85
CA PHE A 446 -0.94 -28.61 -22.01
C PHE A 446 -2.24 -28.89 -22.77
N LEU A 447 -2.27 -28.78 -24.11
CA LEU A 447 -3.50 -28.85 -24.91
C LEU A 447 -4.22 -30.20 -24.72
N ASN A 448 -3.48 -31.30 -24.64
CA ASN A 448 -4.01 -32.65 -24.49
C ASN A 448 -4.15 -33.09 -23.03
N VAL A 449 -3.82 -32.23 -22.08
CA VAL A 449 -3.97 -32.52 -20.65
C VAL A 449 -5.40 -32.19 -20.23
N GLU A 450 -6.02 -33.12 -19.49
CA GLU A 450 -7.35 -32.86 -18.91
C GLU A 450 -7.31 -31.61 -18.02
N VAL A 451 -8.26 -30.69 -18.21
CA VAL A 451 -8.27 -29.35 -17.51
C VAL A 451 -8.09 -29.51 -16.00
N LYS A 452 -8.72 -30.50 -15.38
CA LYS A 452 -8.63 -30.76 -13.94
C LYS A 452 -7.22 -31.17 -13.47
N LYS A 453 -6.40 -31.71 -14.38
CA LYS A 453 -5.04 -32.18 -14.08
C LYS A 453 -3.96 -31.16 -14.41
N ILE A 454 -4.31 -30.06 -15.10
CA ILE A 454 -3.34 -29.05 -15.55
C ILE A 454 -2.51 -28.50 -14.39
N LYS A 455 -3.11 -28.18 -13.24
CA LYS A 455 -2.35 -27.68 -12.08
C LYS A 455 -1.41 -28.68 -11.48
N GLU A 456 -1.81 -29.93 -11.40
CA GLU A 456 -0.97 -31.03 -10.94
C GLU A 456 0.21 -31.27 -11.91
N THR A 457 -0.09 -31.29 -13.21
CA THR A 457 0.92 -31.40 -14.27
C THR A 457 1.90 -30.23 -14.26
N GLN A 458 1.41 -28.97 -14.10
CA GLN A 458 2.25 -27.79 -13.97
C GLN A 458 3.23 -27.94 -12.79
N LYS A 459 2.69 -28.31 -11.61
CA LYS A 459 3.52 -28.45 -10.41
C LYS A 459 4.57 -29.53 -10.58
N GLY A 460 4.17 -30.70 -11.06
CA GLY A 460 5.09 -31.81 -11.30
C GLY A 460 6.14 -31.50 -12.38
N MET A 461 5.75 -30.77 -13.43
CA MET A 461 6.68 -30.28 -14.46
C MET A 461 7.74 -29.32 -13.87
N LEU A 462 7.33 -28.38 -13.04
CA LEU A 462 8.28 -27.46 -12.38
C LEU A 462 9.22 -28.20 -11.42
N GLU A 463 8.72 -29.19 -10.69
CA GLU A 463 9.55 -30.07 -9.86
C GLU A 463 10.52 -30.90 -10.71
N TYR A 464 10.08 -31.40 -11.88
CA TYR A 464 10.95 -32.08 -12.83
C TYR A 464 12.08 -31.19 -13.32
N PHE A 465 11.77 -29.92 -13.71
CA PHE A 465 12.81 -28.97 -14.10
C PHE A 465 13.80 -28.68 -12.96
N LYS A 466 13.34 -28.56 -11.71
CA LYS A 466 14.24 -28.37 -10.56
C LYS A 466 15.19 -29.52 -10.33
N ASN A 467 14.74 -30.75 -10.56
CA ASN A 467 15.51 -31.97 -10.24
C ASN A 467 16.34 -32.47 -11.41
N ALA A 468 15.80 -32.44 -12.63
CA ALA A 468 16.43 -33.03 -13.81
C ALA A 468 17.15 -31.98 -14.70
N HIS A 469 16.71 -30.73 -14.67
CA HIS A 469 17.22 -29.64 -15.51
C HIS A 469 17.49 -28.35 -14.73
N PRO A 470 18.21 -28.39 -13.58
CA PRO A 470 18.52 -27.20 -12.79
C PRO A 470 19.34 -26.17 -13.56
N GLU A 471 20.10 -26.59 -14.58
CA GLU A 471 20.88 -25.71 -15.48
C GLU A 471 19.99 -24.76 -16.26
N ILE A 472 18.79 -25.16 -16.68
CA ILE A 472 17.83 -24.31 -17.41
C ILE A 472 17.33 -23.19 -16.48
N ILE A 473 17.01 -23.52 -15.23
CA ILE A 473 16.56 -22.55 -14.22
C ILE A 473 17.68 -21.57 -13.89
N ALA A 474 18.91 -22.06 -13.73
CA ALA A 474 20.08 -21.21 -13.47
C ALA A 474 20.36 -20.27 -14.62
N GLU A 475 20.33 -20.74 -15.87
CA GLU A 475 20.53 -19.93 -17.08
C GLU A 475 19.45 -18.83 -17.22
N LEU A 476 18.16 -19.15 -16.95
CA LEU A 476 17.08 -18.16 -16.97
C LEU A 476 17.25 -17.07 -15.90
N ASN A 477 17.66 -17.46 -14.69
CA ASN A 477 17.82 -16.52 -13.57
C ASN A 477 19.04 -15.60 -13.79
N GLU A 478 20.12 -16.10 -14.38
CA GLU A 478 21.33 -15.31 -14.65
C GLU A 478 21.14 -14.40 -15.85
N ALA A 479 20.71 -14.94 -16.98
CA ALA A 479 20.58 -14.18 -18.24
C ALA A 479 19.37 -13.26 -18.24
N LYS A 480 18.31 -13.58 -17.49
CA LYS A 480 17.00 -12.91 -17.51
C LYS A 480 16.46 -12.71 -18.93
N ALA A 481 16.88 -13.56 -19.85
CA ALA A 481 16.53 -13.55 -21.26
C ALA A 481 16.24 -15.00 -21.71
N LEU A 482 15.37 -15.14 -22.69
CA LEU A 482 14.98 -16.41 -23.28
C LEU A 482 15.49 -16.46 -24.73
N SER A 483 16.65 -17.10 -24.95
CA SER A 483 17.18 -17.39 -26.29
C SER A 483 16.31 -18.44 -26.99
N ASP A 484 16.40 -18.53 -28.32
CA ASP A 484 15.66 -19.55 -29.07
C ASP A 484 16.16 -20.96 -28.69
N GLU A 485 17.47 -21.10 -28.51
CA GLU A 485 18.07 -22.37 -28.06
C GLU A 485 17.55 -22.80 -26.68
N LEU A 486 17.52 -21.87 -25.70
CA LEU A 486 17.00 -22.16 -24.38
C LEU A 486 15.50 -22.48 -24.43
N GLY A 487 14.74 -21.75 -25.27
CA GLY A 487 13.32 -22.02 -25.50
C GLY A 487 13.07 -23.43 -26.02
N GLU A 488 13.87 -23.92 -26.98
CA GLU A 488 13.77 -25.29 -27.50
C GLU A 488 14.17 -26.34 -26.46
N LYS A 489 15.19 -26.10 -25.63
CA LYS A 489 15.53 -26.95 -24.49
C LYS A 489 14.37 -27.11 -23.52
N ILE A 490 13.70 -26.00 -23.17
CA ILE A 490 12.52 -26.00 -22.29
C ILE A 490 11.40 -26.83 -22.91
N LEU A 491 11.09 -26.63 -24.21
CA LEU A 491 10.03 -27.36 -24.88
C LEU A 491 10.33 -28.86 -25.00
N ALA A 492 11.59 -29.23 -25.27
CA ALA A 492 12.01 -30.62 -25.33
C ALA A 492 11.84 -31.33 -23.98
N ALA A 493 12.31 -30.73 -22.88
CA ALA A 493 12.17 -31.27 -21.53
C ALA A 493 10.69 -31.33 -21.09
N ALA A 494 9.89 -30.33 -21.43
CA ALA A 494 8.46 -30.31 -21.13
C ALA A 494 7.68 -31.41 -21.87
N ARG A 495 8.00 -31.63 -23.16
CA ARG A 495 7.40 -32.75 -23.95
C ARG A 495 7.79 -34.11 -23.42
N GLU A 496 8.99 -34.27 -22.88
CA GLU A 496 9.43 -35.50 -22.24
C GLU A 496 8.62 -35.79 -20.98
N TYR A 497 8.36 -34.77 -20.18
CA TYR A 497 7.57 -34.91 -18.94
C TYR A 497 6.07 -35.21 -19.19
N VAL A 498 5.46 -34.58 -20.21
CA VAL A 498 4.02 -34.67 -20.45
C VAL A 498 3.64 -35.93 -21.26
N LYS A 499 4.61 -36.64 -21.88
CA LYS A 499 4.38 -37.93 -22.54
C LYS A 499 3.96 -39.00 -21.52
#